data_d1c36c048be1a85778b2ace58741ef8f
#
_entry.id   d1c36c048be1a85778b2ace58741ef8f
#
_cell.length_a   1.000
_cell.length_b   1.000
_cell.length_c   1.000
_cell.angle_alpha   90.00
_cell.angle_beta   90.00
_cell.angle_gamma   90.00
#
_symmetry.space_group_name_H-M   'P 1'
#
loop_
_entity.id
_entity.type
_entity.pdbx_description
1 polymer ?
#
loop_
_entity_poly.entity_id
_entity_poly.type
_entity_poly.pdbx_seq_one_letter_code
_entity_poly.pdbx_strand_id
1 'polypeptide(L)'
;PLFFLTGMEGRLLAPLGIAFITALCASTVVALTLTPVLCSYLLGRHKKEDCDKPEKEPAVARKLKEGYSKLLDWSIQHRKAVLSATGVLLVITLIVFSGLGRSFLPPFNEGSFTISVSTLPGISLEESDKIGAKVEEILLTIPEIQTVGRKTGRAELDEHALGVNNSEIEAPFVLDKRSKDEVLAEIREKLKVVPGINIEVGAPITHRIDAMLSGTRANIAIKLFGTDLNRMYSIGNQIKETIENVEGLADLNVEQQVELSLIHI
;
A
#
# COMPACT_ATOMS: atom_id res chain seq x y z
N PRO A 1 -4.09 19.48 1.05
CA PRO A 1 -4.84 18.21 0.92
C PRO A 1 -4.32 17.12 1.84
N LEU A 2 -2.99 16.95 1.98
CA LEU A 2 -2.37 15.87 2.78
C LEU A 2 -2.78 15.84 4.25
N PHE A 3 -3.03 17.01 4.84
CA PHE A 3 -3.43 17.14 6.26
C PHE A 3 -4.93 16.85 6.51
N PHE A 4 -5.72 16.68 5.46
CA PHE A 4 -7.14 16.34 5.55
C PHE A 4 -7.40 14.84 5.42
N LEU A 5 -6.35 14.05 5.16
CA LEU A 5 -6.44 12.61 5.14
C LEU A 5 -6.58 12.07 6.57
N THR A 6 -7.58 11.25 6.79
CA THR A 6 -7.85 10.57 8.06
C THR A 6 -7.34 9.13 8.00
N GLY A 7 -7.16 8.50 9.17
CA GLY A 7 -6.71 7.11 9.24
C GLY A 7 -5.19 6.96 9.12
N MET A 8 -4.75 5.78 8.70
CA MET A 8 -3.34 5.41 8.59
C MET A 8 -2.61 6.19 7.49
N GLU A 9 -3.30 6.45 6.39
CA GLU A 9 -2.81 7.24 5.27
C GLU A 9 -2.40 8.64 5.70
N GLY A 10 -3.24 9.30 6.51
CA GLY A 10 -2.93 10.59 7.09
C GLY A 10 -1.72 10.56 8.01
N ARG A 11 -1.57 9.52 8.84
CA ARG A 11 -0.42 9.35 9.75
C ARG A 11 0.89 9.14 9.01
N LEU A 12 0.87 8.39 7.90
CA LEU A 12 2.05 8.15 7.06
C LEU A 12 2.46 9.39 6.25
N LEU A 13 1.47 10.15 5.74
CA LEU A 13 1.74 11.27 4.85
C LEU A 13 1.94 12.60 5.59
N ALA A 14 1.45 12.74 6.82
CA ALA A 14 1.61 13.98 7.60
C ALA A 14 3.10 14.35 7.83
N PRO A 15 4.00 13.44 8.25
CA PRO A 15 5.42 13.76 8.39
C PRO A 15 6.07 14.19 7.08
N LEU A 16 5.70 13.52 5.96
CA LEU A 16 6.17 13.85 4.62
C LEU A 16 5.69 15.26 4.21
N GLY A 17 4.43 15.58 4.47
CA GLY A 17 3.85 16.91 4.23
C GLY A 17 4.56 18.00 5.02
N ILE A 18 4.85 17.77 6.30
CA ILE A 18 5.59 18.70 7.16
C ILE A 18 7.02 18.91 6.63
N ALA A 19 7.73 17.84 6.30
CA ALA A 19 9.07 17.90 5.73
C ALA A 19 9.10 18.71 4.42
N PHE A 20 8.12 18.52 3.55
CA PHE A 20 8.00 19.24 2.30
C PHE A 20 7.74 20.75 2.52
N ILE A 21 6.82 21.10 3.43
CA ILE A 21 6.53 22.51 3.75
C ILE A 21 7.74 23.18 4.36
N THR A 22 8.41 22.55 5.32
CA THR A 22 9.61 23.12 5.94
C THR A 22 10.74 23.32 4.94
N ALA A 23 10.95 22.37 4.01
CA ALA A 23 11.92 22.50 2.94
C ALA A 23 11.59 23.67 1.99
N LEU A 24 10.32 23.82 1.59
CA LEU A 24 9.89 24.95 0.76
C LEU A 24 10.06 26.30 1.48
N CYS A 25 9.67 26.39 2.73
CA CYS A 25 9.86 27.61 3.54
C CYS A 25 11.34 27.98 3.66
N ALA A 26 12.18 26.99 4.00
CA ALA A 26 13.64 27.22 4.09
C ALA A 26 14.23 27.65 2.73
N SER A 27 13.84 26.99 1.64
CA SER A 27 14.27 27.34 0.29
C SER A 27 13.85 28.76 -0.08
N THR A 28 12.63 29.16 0.24
CA THR A 28 12.12 30.52 -0.03
C THR A 28 12.91 31.57 0.76
N VAL A 29 13.18 31.32 2.04
CA VAL A 29 14.00 32.21 2.89
C VAL A 29 15.41 32.37 2.30
N VAL A 30 16.04 31.25 1.92
CA VAL A 30 17.38 31.27 1.29
C VAL A 30 17.34 32.03 -0.04
N ALA A 31 16.35 31.80 -0.89
CA ALA A 31 16.21 32.50 -2.16
C ALA A 31 16.03 34.01 -1.99
N LEU A 32 15.28 34.46 -1.00
CA LEU A 32 15.01 35.87 -0.76
C LEU A 32 16.16 36.59 -0.01
N THR A 33 16.98 35.87 0.75
CA THR A 33 18.03 36.46 1.59
C THR A 33 19.41 36.22 1.03
N LEU A 34 19.80 34.95 0.88
CA LEU A 34 21.16 34.57 0.49
C LEU A 34 21.46 34.89 -0.97
N THR A 35 20.51 34.66 -1.88
CA THR A 35 20.72 34.88 -3.31
C THR A 35 20.99 36.35 -3.64
N PRO A 36 20.25 37.37 -3.17
CA PRO A 36 20.57 38.77 -3.41
C PRO A 36 21.91 39.17 -2.81
N VAL A 37 22.23 38.66 -1.60
CA VAL A 37 23.52 38.96 -0.95
C VAL A 37 24.68 38.39 -1.77
N LEU A 38 24.60 37.14 -2.22
CA LEU A 38 25.60 36.54 -3.05
C LEU A 38 25.75 37.26 -4.40
N CYS A 39 24.62 37.62 -5.02
CA CYS A 39 24.65 38.42 -6.25
C CYS A 39 25.35 39.75 -6.04
N SER A 40 25.09 40.47 -4.92
CA SER A 40 25.77 41.73 -4.59
C SER A 40 27.26 41.55 -4.38
N TYR A 41 27.71 40.41 -3.83
CA TYR A 41 29.13 40.12 -3.62
C TYR A 41 29.85 39.67 -4.90
N LEU A 42 29.21 38.79 -5.67
CA LEU A 42 29.84 38.14 -6.82
C LEU A 42 29.80 38.99 -8.09
N LEU A 43 28.73 39.77 -8.33
CA LEU A 43 28.59 40.58 -9.52
C LEU A 43 29.34 41.94 -9.41
N GLY A 44 29.84 42.30 -8.24
CA GLY A 44 30.59 43.54 -8.04
C GLY A 44 29.69 44.80 -8.14
N ARG A 45 30.24 45.94 -7.67
CA ARG A 45 29.60 47.24 -7.88
C ARG A 45 29.93 47.72 -9.30
N HIS A 46 28.97 47.60 -10.22
CA HIS A 46 29.06 48.33 -11.47
C HIS A 46 29.17 49.84 -11.15
N LYS A 47 30.27 50.50 -11.61
CA LYS A 47 30.38 51.94 -11.57
C LYS A 47 29.24 52.54 -12.40
N LYS A 48 28.60 53.59 -11.91
CA LYS A 48 27.52 54.33 -12.57
C LYS A 48 27.81 54.75 -14.02
N GLU A 49 29.09 54.80 -14.42
CA GLU A 49 29.55 55.20 -15.75
C GLU A 49 29.36 54.14 -16.85
N ASP A 50 29.04 52.89 -16.49
CA ASP A 50 28.85 51.79 -17.48
C ASP A 50 27.38 51.51 -17.83
N CYS A 51 26.45 52.31 -17.29
CA CYS A 51 25.00 52.09 -17.59
C CYS A 51 24.59 52.42 -19.03
N ASP A 52 25.42 53.16 -19.80
CA ASP A 52 25.14 53.56 -21.19
C ASP A 52 25.74 52.60 -22.26
N LYS A 53 26.50 51.61 -21.86
CA LYS A 53 27.02 50.63 -22.84
C LYS A 53 26.06 49.45 -22.97
N PRO A 54 25.71 49.06 -24.22
CA PRO A 54 24.86 47.88 -24.41
C PRO A 54 25.62 46.65 -23.86
N GLU A 55 25.14 46.10 -22.76
CA GLU A 55 25.68 44.86 -22.19
C GLU A 55 25.62 43.77 -23.26
N LYS A 56 26.75 43.14 -23.53
CA LYS A 56 26.81 41.96 -24.41
C LYS A 56 26.14 40.81 -23.68
N GLU A 57 24.87 40.61 -23.99
CA GLU A 57 24.13 39.44 -23.47
C GLU A 57 24.92 38.13 -23.80
N PRO A 58 25.06 37.21 -22.85
CA PRO A 58 25.66 35.90 -23.11
C PRO A 58 24.98 35.22 -24.30
N ALA A 59 25.73 34.57 -25.17
CA ALA A 59 25.21 33.94 -26.39
C ALA A 59 24.03 32.93 -26.10
N VAL A 60 24.09 32.27 -24.97
CA VAL A 60 23.03 31.33 -24.51
C VAL A 60 21.75 32.08 -24.17
N ALA A 61 21.86 33.19 -23.42
CA ALA A 61 20.69 34.01 -23.04
C ALA A 61 20.01 34.61 -24.29
N ARG A 62 20.80 35.09 -25.25
CA ARG A 62 20.27 35.63 -26.51
C ARG A 62 19.55 34.59 -27.34
N LYS A 63 20.10 33.35 -27.49
CA LYS A 63 19.43 32.26 -28.21
C LYS A 63 18.12 31.81 -27.52
N LEU A 64 18.12 31.75 -26.20
CA LEU A 64 16.91 31.43 -25.45
C LEU A 64 15.84 32.50 -25.60
N LYS A 65 16.21 33.78 -25.54
CA LYS A 65 15.35 34.92 -25.72
C LYS A 65 14.74 34.97 -27.13
N GLU A 66 15.54 34.73 -28.17
CA GLU A 66 15.08 34.64 -29.56
C GLU A 66 14.14 33.45 -29.77
N GLY A 67 14.43 32.30 -29.19
CA GLY A 67 13.56 31.14 -29.23
C GLY A 67 12.20 31.37 -28.49
N TYR A 68 12.27 31.96 -27.31
CA TYR A 68 11.11 32.31 -26.52
C TYR A 68 10.23 33.35 -27.22
N SER A 69 10.79 34.43 -27.77
CA SER A 69 10.03 35.46 -28.49
C SER A 69 9.28 34.88 -29.69
N LYS A 70 9.91 34.02 -30.48
CA LYS A 70 9.24 33.33 -31.60
C LYS A 70 8.09 32.45 -31.17
N LEU A 71 8.29 31.69 -30.07
CA LEU A 71 7.24 30.83 -29.50
C LEU A 71 6.08 31.67 -28.95
N LEU A 72 6.40 32.79 -28.30
CA LEU A 72 5.41 33.69 -27.72
C LEU A 72 4.58 34.34 -28.81
N ASP A 73 5.23 34.90 -29.86
CA ASP A 73 4.55 35.53 -31.00
C ASP A 73 3.64 34.52 -31.71
N TRP A 74 4.12 33.30 -31.93
CA TRP A 74 3.33 32.22 -32.51
C TRP A 74 2.11 31.89 -31.63
N SER A 75 2.29 31.80 -30.32
CA SER A 75 1.22 31.49 -29.36
C SER A 75 0.16 32.60 -29.33
N ILE A 76 0.58 33.86 -29.38
CA ILE A 76 -0.34 35.01 -29.40
C ILE A 76 -1.12 35.08 -30.73
N GLN A 77 -0.44 34.86 -31.85
CA GLN A 77 -1.08 34.83 -33.16
C GLN A 77 -2.12 33.68 -33.29
N HIS A 78 -1.78 32.51 -32.70
CA HIS A 78 -2.61 31.30 -32.76
C HIS A 78 -3.35 31.01 -31.43
N ARG A 79 -3.76 32.09 -30.71
CA ARG A 79 -4.37 31.97 -29.37
C ARG A 79 -5.56 31.02 -29.31
N LYS A 80 -6.39 30.94 -30.38
CA LYS A 80 -7.52 30.01 -30.44
C LYS A 80 -7.05 28.54 -30.54
N ALA A 81 -6.00 28.29 -31.31
CA ALA A 81 -5.42 26.95 -31.45
C ALA A 81 -4.74 26.49 -30.14
N VAL A 82 -4.03 27.39 -29.49
CA VAL A 82 -3.42 27.08 -28.16
C VAL A 82 -4.48 26.78 -27.10
N LEU A 83 -5.53 27.61 -27.03
CA LEU A 83 -6.66 27.39 -26.11
C LEU A 83 -7.40 26.08 -26.42
N SER A 84 -7.66 25.78 -27.69
CA SER A 84 -8.31 24.52 -28.06
C SER A 84 -7.43 23.31 -27.77
N ALA A 85 -6.15 23.38 -28.07
CA ALA A 85 -5.20 22.30 -27.75
C ALA A 85 -5.10 22.04 -26.23
N THR A 86 -5.05 23.11 -25.43
CA THR A 86 -5.06 22.99 -23.96
C THR A 86 -6.39 22.41 -23.46
N GLY A 87 -7.52 22.83 -24.04
CA GLY A 87 -8.83 22.29 -23.71
C GLY A 87 -8.96 20.81 -24.05
N VAL A 88 -8.48 20.40 -25.22
CA VAL A 88 -8.46 18.99 -25.64
C VAL A 88 -7.57 18.16 -24.72
N LEU A 89 -6.37 18.68 -24.40
CA LEU A 89 -5.46 18.00 -23.48
C LEU A 89 -6.08 17.83 -22.09
N LEU A 90 -6.79 18.86 -21.60
CA LEU A 90 -7.51 18.78 -20.32
C LEU A 90 -8.58 17.69 -20.34
N VAL A 91 -9.38 17.64 -21.42
CA VAL A 91 -10.42 16.60 -21.57
C VAL A 91 -9.82 15.20 -21.62
N ILE A 92 -8.74 15.02 -22.40
CA ILE A 92 -8.03 13.75 -22.47
C ILE A 92 -7.51 13.36 -21.06
N THR A 93 -6.93 14.30 -20.35
CA THR A 93 -6.42 14.04 -18.97
C THR A 93 -7.55 13.62 -18.02
N LEU A 94 -8.71 14.27 -18.10
CA LEU A 94 -9.86 13.90 -17.28
C LEU A 94 -10.42 12.52 -17.63
N ILE A 95 -10.45 12.16 -18.92
CA ILE A 95 -10.86 10.82 -19.36
C ILE A 95 -9.88 9.75 -18.85
N VAL A 96 -8.59 9.97 -19.02
CA VAL A 96 -7.55 9.06 -18.53
C VAL A 96 -7.63 8.94 -17.01
N PHE A 97 -7.80 10.06 -16.30
CA PHE A 97 -7.92 10.09 -14.85
C PHE A 97 -9.14 9.31 -14.34
N SER A 98 -10.26 9.35 -15.06
CA SER A 98 -11.48 8.61 -14.70
C SER A 98 -11.31 7.08 -14.85
N GLY A 99 -10.40 6.65 -15.73
CA GLY A 99 -10.07 5.23 -15.95
C GLY A 99 -8.95 4.69 -15.05
N LEU A 100 -8.26 5.55 -14.31
CA LEU A 100 -7.23 5.13 -13.38
C LEU A 100 -7.85 4.47 -12.14
N GLY A 101 -7.35 3.29 -11.78
CA GLY A 101 -7.72 2.60 -10.55
C GLY A 101 -7.37 3.45 -9.32
N ARG A 102 -8.19 3.33 -8.29
CA ARG A 102 -7.97 4.00 -7.00
C ARG A 102 -7.21 3.06 -6.08
N SER A 103 -5.90 3.04 -6.16
CA SER A 103 -5.04 2.35 -5.20
C SER A 103 -4.17 3.37 -4.49
N PHE A 104 -4.23 3.39 -3.17
CA PHE A 104 -3.43 4.32 -2.36
C PHE A 104 -1.98 3.86 -2.23
N LEU A 105 -1.79 2.57 -2.03
CA LEU A 105 -0.47 1.96 -1.93
C LEU A 105 -0.27 1.02 -3.12
N PRO A 106 0.90 1.07 -3.78
CA PRO A 106 1.25 0.06 -4.77
C PRO A 106 1.37 -1.30 -4.08
N PRO A 107 1.07 -2.41 -4.77
CA PRO A 107 1.29 -3.74 -4.24
C PRO A 107 2.78 -3.90 -3.89
N PHE A 108 3.06 -4.21 -2.63
CA PHE A 108 4.43 -4.48 -2.20
C PHE A 108 4.89 -5.81 -2.77
N ASN A 109 6.02 -5.81 -3.44
CA ASN A 109 6.65 -7.05 -3.88
C ASN A 109 7.57 -7.55 -2.76
N GLU A 110 6.96 -8.30 -1.84
CA GLU A 110 7.61 -8.75 -0.62
C GLU A 110 8.17 -10.14 -0.85
N GLY A 111 9.00 -10.62 -1.40
CA GLY A 111 9.57 -11.95 -1.60
C GLY A 111 9.20 -13.04 -0.56
N SER A 112 8.08 -12.88 0.13
CA SER A 112 7.55 -13.80 1.15
C SER A 112 6.03 -13.84 1.11
N PHE A 113 5.44 -15.00 1.35
CA PHE A 113 4.03 -15.18 1.67
C PHE A 113 3.85 -15.25 3.18
N THR A 114 2.77 -14.65 3.68
CA THR A 114 2.27 -14.88 5.04
C THR A 114 1.00 -15.70 4.93
N ILE A 115 1.03 -16.88 5.53
CA ILE A 115 -0.10 -17.80 5.56
C ILE A 115 -0.64 -17.83 6.99
N SER A 116 -1.84 -17.30 7.17
CA SER A 116 -2.56 -17.41 8.43
C SER A 116 -3.41 -18.69 8.41
N VAL A 117 -3.21 -19.52 9.40
CA VAL A 117 -3.94 -20.77 9.60
C VAL A 117 -4.75 -20.65 10.87
N SER A 118 -6.07 -20.70 10.75
CA SER A 118 -7.00 -20.67 11.89
C SER A 118 -7.70 -22.01 12.00
N THR A 119 -7.63 -22.59 13.21
CA THR A 119 -8.33 -23.84 13.56
C THR A 119 -9.56 -23.52 14.41
N LEU A 120 -10.31 -24.55 14.79
CA LEU A 120 -11.49 -24.38 15.62
C LEU A 120 -11.15 -23.78 17.00
N PRO A 121 -11.94 -22.83 17.52
CA PRO A 121 -11.77 -22.31 18.85
C PRO A 121 -11.89 -23.43 19.91
N GLY A 122 -11.03 -23.38 20.94
CA GLY A 122 -10.98 -24.39 22.00
C GLY A 122 -10.02 -25.54 21.74
N ILE A 123 -9.31 -25.57 20.60
CA ILE A 123 -8.23 -26.52 20.34
C ILE A 123 -7.08 -26.31 21.32
N SER A 124 -6.35 -27.36 21.68
CA SER A 124 -5.13 -27.26 22.47
C SER A 124 -3.98 -26.71 21.65
N LEU A 125 -3.00 -26.08 22.31
CA LEU A 125 -1.78 -25.62 21.65
C LEU A 125 -1.04 -26.74 20.94
N GLU A 126 -0.97 -27.92 21.59
CA GLU A 126 -0.30 -29.09 21.03
C GLU A 126 -0.93 -29.57 19.73
N GLU A 127 -2.26 -29.60 19.65
CA GLU A 127 -2.96 -30.02 18.44
C GLU A 127 -2.87 -28.96 17.34
N SER A 128 -2.97 -27.67 17.71
CA SER A 128 -2.75 -26.57 16.78
C SER A 128 -1.32 -26.61 16.21
N ASP A 129 -0.34 -26.95 17.03
CA ASP A 129 1.06 -27.11 16.60
C ASP A 129 1.24 -28.26 15.61
N LYS A 130 0.61 -29.42 15.85
CA LYS A 130 0.62 -30.55 14.91
C LYS A 130 -0.01 -30.21 13.55
N ILE A 131 -1.12 -29.48 13.57
CA ILE A 131 -1.77 -29.00 12.34
C ILE A 131 -0.85 -28.03 11.59
N GLY A 132 -0.25 -27.09 12.32
CA GLY A 132 0.71 -26.17 11.75
C GLY A 132 1.92 -26.87 11.12
N ALA A 133 2.44 -27.92 11.75
CA ALA A 133 3.53 -28.73 11.21
C ALA A 133 3.15 -29.41 9.87
N LYS A 134 1.92 -29.93 9.77
CA LYS A 134 1.42 -30.47 8.49
C LYS A 134 1.36 -29.42 7.38
N VAL A 135 0.95 -28.21 7.72
CA VAL A 135 0.92 -27.11 6.74
C VAL A 135 2.35 -26.77 6.29
N GLU A 136 3.31 -26.73 7.22
CA GLU A 136 4.74 -26.55 6.88
C GLU A 136 5.27 -27.62 5.91
N GLU A 137 4.98 -28.89 6.19
CA GLU A 137 5.37 -30.00 5.31
C GLU A 137 4.80 -29.81 3.89
N ILE A 138 3.54 -29.42 3.78
CA ILE A 138 2.91 -29.18 2.49
C ILE A 138 3.55 -28.00 1.76
N LEU A 139 3.79 -26.89 2.44
CA LEU A 139 4.43 -25.70 1.86
C LEU A 139 5.84 -26.01 1.33
N LEU A 140 6.61 -26.80 2.05
CA LEU A 140 7.96 -27.22 1.65
C LEU A 140 7.95 -28.18 0.42
N THR A 141 6.80 -28.69 -0.01
CA THR A 141 6.69 -29.43 -1.29
C THR A 141 6.66 -28.51 -2.51
N ILE A 142 6.57 -27.20 -2.33
CA ILE A 142 6.52 -26.22 -3.41
C ILE A 142 7.95 -25.75 -3.70
N PRO A 143 8.46 -25.94 -4.92
CA PRO A 143 9.87 -25.70 -5.24
C PRO A 143 10.36 -24.28 -4.99
N GLU A 144 9.47 -23.29 -5.11
CA GLU A 144 9.76 -21.88 -4.88
C GLU A 144 9.93 -21.52 -3.40
N ILE A 145 9.42 -22.35 -2.48
CA ILE A 145 9.49 -22.16 -1.03
C ILE A 145 10.64 -23.04 -0.48
N GLN A 146 11.69 -22.38 -0.02
CA GLN A 146 12.88 -23.09 0.50
C GLN A 146 12.85 -23.27 2.00
N THR A 147 12.25 -22.33 2.69
CA THR A 147 12.18 -22.32 4.17
C THR A 147 10.81 -21.79 4.59
N VAL A 148 10.38 -22.21 5.78
CA VAL A 148 9.18 -21.69 6.43
C VAL A 148 9.49 -21.36 7.89
N GLY A 149 8.88 -20.30 8.41
CA GLY A 149 8.95 -19.95 9.82
C GLY A 149 7.53 -19.82 10.38
N ARG A 150 7.21 -20.57 11.45
CA ARG A 150 5.87 -20.59 12.03
C ARG A 150 5.85 -20.04 13.46
N LYS A 151 4.80 -19.28 13.74
CA LYS A 151 4.37 -18.88 15.07
C LYS A 151 3.02 -19.50 15.37
N THR A 152 2.87 -20.23 16.45
CA THR A 152 1.60 -20.81 16.88
C THR A 152 1.23 -20.29 18.26
N GLY A 153 0.01 -19.77 18.41
CA GLY A 153 -0.49 -19.26 19.67
C GLY A 153 0.05 -17.90 20.06
N ARG A 154 -0.04 -17.59 21.35
CA ARG A 154 0.29 -16.29 21.94
C ARG A 154 1.72 -16.24 22.43
N ALA A 155 2.50 -15.25 21.99
CA ALA A 155 3.75 -14.86 22.66
C ALA A 155 3.45 -13.84 23.78
N GLU A 156 4.12 -13.95 24.94
CA GLU A 156 3.86 -13.11 26.12
C GLU A 156 4.11 -11.60 25.87
N LEU A 157 4.98 -11.25 24.92
CA LEU A 157 5.38 -9.89 24.62
C LEU A 157 4.88 -9.39 23.26
N ASP A 158 3.99 -10.13 22.61
CA ASP A 158 3.44 -9.72 21.28
C ASP A 158 2.21 -8.86 21.48
N GLU A 159 2.23 -7.64 20.94
CA GLU A 159 1.09 -6.71 20.91
C GLU A 159 -0.08 -7.27 20.08
N HIS A 160 0.19 -8.18 19.15
CA HIS A 160 -0.79 -8.87 18.31
C HIS A 160 -1.06 -10.31 18.76
N ALA A 161 -1.38 -10.46 20.05
CA ALA A 161 -1.64 -11.75 20.67
C ALA A 161 -2.76 -12.51 19.95
N LEU A 162 -2.41 -13.58 19.26
CA LEU A 162 -3.34 -14.52 18.67
C LEU A 162 -3.74 -15.59 19.67
N GLY A 163 -4.95 -16.14 19.52
CA GLY A 163 -5.36 -17.32 20.28
C GLY A 163 -4.52 -18.54 19.90
N VAL A 164 -4.52 -19.55 20.78
CA VAL A 164 -3.79 -20.83 20.55
C VAL A 164 -4.25 -21.57 19.29
N ASN A 165 -5.43 -21.26 18.80
CA ASN A 165 -6.03 -21.81 17.59
C ASN A 165 -5.53 -21.14 16.29
N ASN A 166 -4.60 -20.19 16.38
CA ASN A 166 -4.07 -19.48 15.24
C ASN A 166 -2.58 -19.72 15.07
N SER A 167 -2.16 -19.99 13.85
CA SER A 167 -0.76 -20.06 13.44
C SER A 167 -0.51 -19.08 12.30
N GLU A 168 0.63 -18.45 12.31
CA GLU A 168 1.12 -17.59 11.24
C GLU A 168 2.43 -18.16 10.71
N ILE A 169 2.45 -18.43 9.41
CA ILE A 169 3.58 -19.05 8.72
C ILE A 169 4.13 -18.06 7.71
N GLU A 170 5.39 -17.71 7.83
CA GLU A 170 6.11 -16.95 6.84
C GLU A 170 6.86 -17.90 5.91
N ALA A 171 6.63 -17.77 4.62
CA ALA A 171 7.20 -18.60 3.57
C ALA A 171 7.92 -17.73 2.55
N PRO A 172 9.21 -17.44 2.73
CA PRO A 172 10.01 -16.77 1.70
C PRO A 172 10.06 -17.62 0.42
N PHE A 173 9.91 -16.96 -0.73
CA PHE A 173 9.91 -17.64 -2.02
C PHE A 173 10.88 -16.99 -3.00
N VAL A 174 11.39 -17.79 -3.92
CA VAL A 174 12.21 -17.34 -5.04
C VAL A 174 11.53 -17.80 -6.33
N LEU A 175 11.05 -16.84 -7.12
CA LEU A 175 10.40 -17.13 -8.41
C LEU A 175 11.46 -17.38 -9.48
N ASP A 176 11.34 -18.48 -10.21
CA ASP A 176 12.20 -18.80 -11.37
C ASP A 176 11.40 -18.65 -12.68
N LYS A 177 10.42 -19.49 -12.92
CA LYS A 177 9.66 -19.52 -14.20
C LYS A 177 8.18 -19.21 -14.03
N ARG A 178 7.64 -19.43 -12.84
CA ARG A 178 6.22 -19.26 -12.54
C ARG A 178 5.93 -17.88 -11.97
N SER A 179 4.71 -17.40 -12.25
CA SER A 179 4.23 -16.15 -11.66
C SER A 179 3.89 -16.32 -10.17
N LYS A 180 3.87 -15.21 -9.43
CA LYS A 180 3.47 -15.20 -8.02
C LYS A 180 2.05 -15.77 -7.86
N ASP A 181 1.14 -15.45 -8.78
CA ASP A 181 -0.26 -15.86 -8.72
C ASP A 181 -0.43 -17.37 -8.94
N GLU A 182 0.39 -17.97 -9.80
CA GLU A 182 0.40 -19.44 -10.00
C GLU A 182 0.88 -20.17 -8.75
N VAL A 183 1.93 -19.69 -8.10
CA VAL A 183 2.42 -20.25 -6.82
C VAL A 183 1.36 -20.11 -5.73
N LEU A 184 0.71 -18.94 -5.67
CA LEU A 184 -0.36 -18.67 -4.71
C LEU A 184 -1.57 -19.63 -4.92
N ALA A 185 -1.94 -19.88 -6.16
CA ALA A 185 -3.02 -20.82 -6.50
C ALA A 185 -2.67 -22.25 -6.07
N GLU A 186 -1.42 -22.69 -6.29
CA GLU A 186 -0.94 -24.00 -5.85
C GLU A 186 -0.92 -24.13 -4.33
N ILE A 187 -0.47 -23.09 -3.61
CA ILE A 187 -0.51 -23.07 -2.13
C ILE A 187 -1.94 -23.32 -1.65
N ARG A 188 -2.91 -22.56 -2.18
CA ARG A 188 -4.32 -22.69 -1.82
C ARG A 188 -4.86 -24.10 -2.12
N GLU A 189 -4.52 -24.65 -3.27
CA GLU A 189 -4.98 -25.97 -3.68
C GLU A 189 -4.44 -27.07 -2.76
N LYS A 190 -3.14 -27.05 -2.51
CA LYS A 190 -2.49 -28.05 -1.65
C LYS A 190 -2.96 -27.98 -0.20
N LEU A 191 -3.23 -26.80 0.31
CA LEU A 191 -3.69 -26.62 1.69
C LEU A 191 -5.16 -27.00 1.92
N LYS A 192 -5.99 -27.08 0.87
CA LYS A 192 -7.38 -27.61 0.97
C LYS A 192 -7.46 -29.05 1.47
N VAL A 193 -6.38 -29.82 1.34
CA VAL A 193 -6.33 -31.20 1.81
C VAL A 193 -6.32 -31.32 3.34
N VAL A 194 -5.94 -30.25 4.04
CA VAL A 194 -5.90 -30.25 5.51
C VAL A 194 -7.30 -29.92 6.06
N PRO A 195 -7.97 -30.86 6.71
CA PRO A 195 -9.33 -30.64 7.20
C PRO A 195 -9.35 -29.75 8.45
N GLY A 196 -10.41 -28.99 8.61
CA GLY A 196 -10.66 -28.22 9.84
C GLY A 196 -9.83 -26.97 10.02
N ILE A 197 -9.19 -26.46 8.94
CA ILE A 197 -8.46 -25.20 8.94
C ILE A 197 -9.14 -24.18 8.03
N ASN A 198 -9.03 -22.94 8.43
CA ASN A 198 -9.24 -21.79 7.56
C ASN A 198 -7.89 -21.17 7.25
N ILE A 199 -7.64 -20.90 5.98
CA ILE A 199 -6.38 -20.32 5.51
C ILE A 199 -6.63 -18.96 4.86
N GLU A 200 -5.72 -18.04 5.13
CA GLU A 200 -5.61 -16.77 4.42
C GLU A 200 -4.16 -16.62 3.95
N VAL A 201 -3.97 -16.37 2.68
CA VAL A 201 -2.62 -16.18 2.11
C VAL A 201 -2.48 -14.76 1.61
N GLY A 202 -1.51 -14.06 2.15
CA GLY A 202 -1.20 -12.67 1.82
C GLY A 202 0.29 -12.39 1.79
N ALA A 203 0.63 -11.11 1.79
CA ALA A 203 2.00 -10.65 1.93
C ALA A 203 2.20 -10.03 3.33
N PRO A 204 3.39 -10.12 3.94
CA PRO A 204 3.63 -9.70 5.33
C PRO A 204 3.21 -8.27 5.65
N ILE A 205 3.57 -7.29 4.81
CA ILE A 205 3.22 -5.88 5.04
C ILE A 205 1.73 -5.65 4.81
N THR A 206 1.18 -6.20 3.74
CA THR A 206 -0.25 -6.07 3.40
C THR A 206 -1.11 -6.65 4.53
N HIS A 207 -0.79 -7.84 5.04
CA HIS A 207 -1.46 -8.46 6.18
C HIS A 207 -1.48 -7.58 7.44
N ARG A 208 -0.34 -6.93 7.74
CA ARG A 208 -0.26 -6.02 8.89
C ARG A 208 -1.08 -4.75 8.68
N ILE A 209 -1.04 -4.18 7.47
CA ILE A 209 -1.81 -3.00 7.11
C ILE A 209 -3.30 -3.28 7.23
N ASP A 210 -3.76 -4.41 6.67
CA ASP A 210 -5.17 -4.81 6.71
C ASP A 210 -5.64 -5.05 8.15
N ALA A 211 -4.85 -5.74 8.97
CA ALA A 211 -5.15 -5.95 10.38
C ALA A 211 -5.28 -4.63 11.16
N MET A 212 -4.44 -3.64 10.87
CA MET A 212 -4.49 -2.32 11.51
C MET A 212 -5.69 -1.47 11.03
N LEU A 213 -6.10 -1.61 9.78
CA LEU A 213 -7.19 -0.83 9.19
C LEU A 213 -8.57 -1.41 9.49
N SER A 214 -8.75 -2.70 9.29
CA SER A 214 -10.03 -3.40 9.41
C SER A 214 -10.22 -4.13 10.74
N GLY A 215 -9.13 -4.35 11.49
CA GLY A 215 -9.09 -5.21 12.67
C GLY A 215 -9.13 -6.71 12.31
N THR A 216 -9.05 -7.03 11.01
CA THR A 216 -8.97 -8.40 10.49
C THR A 216 -7.81 -8.45 9.51
N ARG A 217 -7.30 -9.65 9.20
CA ARG A 217 -6.19 -9.82 8.27
C ARG A 217 -6.61 -9.87 6.80
N ALA A 218 -7.91 -9.81 6.55
CA ALA A 218 -8.48 -9.84 5.22
C ALA A 218 -8.63 -8.44 4.62
N ASN A 219 -8.45 -8.33 3.30
CA ASN A 219 -8.61 -7.09 2.55
C ASN A 219 -10.05 -6.55 2.62
N ILE A 220 -11.03 -7.45 2.78
CA ILE A 220 -12.46 -7.11 2.90
C ILE A 220 -13.01 -7.78 4.15
N ALA A 221 -13.57 -7.00 5.06
CA ALA A 221 -14.20 -7.48 6.27
C ALA A 221 -15.69 -7.12 6.30
N ILE A 222 -16.54 -8.14 6.36
CA ILE A 222 -17.98 -7.96 6.60
C ILE A 222 -18.24 -8.18 8.09
N LYS A 223 -18.57 -7.11 8.81
CA LYS A 223 -18.81 -7.17 10.26
C LYS A 223 -20.30 -7.33 10.56
N LEU A 224 -20.65 -8.44 11.18
CA LEU A 224 -22.00 -8.68 11.71
C LEU A 224 -22.04 -8.29 13.19
N PHE A 225 -23.09 -7.56 13.59
CA PHE A 225 -23.32 -7.15 14.97
C PHE A 225 -24.62 -7.76 15.48
N GLY A 226 -24.57 -8.36 16.64
CA GLY A 226 -25.74 -8.96 17.28
C GLY A 226 -25.41 -9.47 18.67
N THR A 227 -26.45 -9.95 19.40
CA THR A 227 -26.33 -10.49 20.76
C THR A 227 -26.27 -12.01 20.80
N ASP A 228 -26.67 -12.69 19.73
CA ASP A 228 -26.73 -14.16 19.64
C ASP A 228 -25.63 -14.65 18.68
N LEU A 229 -24.56 -15.22 19.23
CA LEU A 229 -23.40 -15.69 18.48
C LEU A 229 -23.74 -16.82 17.50
N ASN A 230 -24.64 -17.75 17.88
CA ASN A 230 -25.03 -18.86 17.02
C ASN A 230 -25.81 -18.37 15.80
N ARG A 231 -26.73 -17.43 16.03
CA ARG A 231 -27.48 -16.81 14.94
C ARG A 231 -26.62 -16.00 14.03
N MET A 232 -25.66 -15.24 14.57
CA MET A 232 -24.67 -14.48 13.75
C MET A 232 -23.81 -15.42 12.90
N TYR A 233 -23.35 -16.52 13.46
CA TYR A 233 -22.58 -17.52 12.71
C TYR A 233 -23.39 -18.14 11.57
N SER A 234 -24.66 -18.48 11.83
CA SER A 234 -25.58 -18.98 10.79
C SER A 234 -25.78 -17.96 9.66
N ILE A 235 -25.98 -16.69 9.98
CA ILE A 235 -26.11 -15.60 9.00
C ILE A 235 -24.78 -15.40 8.25
N GLY A 236 -23.64 -15.47 8.93
CA GLY A 236 -22.32 -15.39 8.31
C GLY A 236 -22.11 -16.46 7.25
N ASN A 237 -22.52 -17.70 7.52
CA ASN A 237 -22.47 -18.79 6.57
C ASN A 237 -23.42 -18.58 5.37
N GLN A 238 -24.62 -18.05 5.58
CA GLN A 238 -25.54 -17.71 4.49
C GLN A 238 -24.96 -16.61 3.59
N ILE A 239 -24.29 -15.61 4.17
CA ILE A 239 -23.59 -14.58 3.41
C ILE A 239 -22.47 -15.22 2.61
N LYS A 240 -21.65 -16.07 3.24
CA LYS A 240 -20.56 -16.80 2.58
C LYS A 240 -21.05 -17.55 1.35
N GLU A 241 -22.10 -18.38 1.50
CA GLU A 241 -22.71 -19.14 0.39
C GLU A 241 -23.21 -18.21 -0.74
N THR A 242 -23.76 -17.06 -0.39
CA THR A 242 -24.30 -16.10 -1.38
C THR A 242 -23.20 -15.46 -2.21
N ILE A 243 -22.03 -15.17 -1.62
CA ILE A 243 -20.93 -14.45 -2.28
C ILE A 243 -19.82 -15.37 -2.77
N GLU A 244 -19.87 -16.69 -2.52
CA GLU A 244 -18.83 -17.64 -2.89
C GLU A 244 -18.53 -17.66 -4.39
N ASN A 245 -19.53 -17.37 -5.22
CA ASN A 245 -19.41 -17.38 -6.69
C ASN A 245 -19.05 -16.00 -7.28
N VAL A 246 -18.76 -14.99 -6.46
CA VAL A 246 -18.37 -13.68 -6.95
C VAL A 246 -16.91 -13.73 -7.42
N GLU A 247 -16.71 -13.38 -8.71
CA GLU A 247 -15.40 -13.39 -9.32
C GLU A 247 -14.44 -12.40 -8.63
N GLY A 248 -13.23 -12.85 -8.32
CA GLY A 248 -12.21 -12.07 -7.63
C GLY A 248 -12.17 -12.24 -6.11
N LEU A 249 -13.10 -13.01 -5.52
CA LEU A 249 -13.04 -13.38 -4.10
C LEU A 249 -12.24 -14.68 -3.92
N ALA A 250 -11.32 -14.66 -2.96
CA ALA A 250 -10.55 -15.81 -2.53
C ALA A 250 -10.47 -15.86 -0.99
N ASP A 251 -10.21 -17.03 -0.43
CA ASP A 251 -9.99 -17.26 1.00
C ASP A 251 -11.16 -16.76 1.88
N LEU A 252 -12.39 -17.11 1.48
CA LEU A 252 -13.62 -16.67 2.11
C LEU A 252 -13.85 -17.41 3.45
N ASN A 253 -13.65 -16.74 4.58
CA ASN A 253 -13.73 -17.31 5.90
C ASN A 253 -14.84 -16.65 6.74
N VAL A 254 -15.53 -17.44 7.54
CA VAL A 254 -16.43 -16.94 8.60
C VAL A 254 -15.74 -17.18 9.93
N GLU A 255 -15.41 -16.10 10.63
CA GLU A 255 -14.81 -16.18 11.95
C GLU A 255 -15.85 -16.69 12.95
N GLN A 256 -15.56 -17.81 13.58
CA GLN A 256 -16.43 -18.39 14.59
C GLN A 256 -16.02 -17.90 15.97
N GLN A 257 -16.92 -17.18 16.63
CA GLN A 257 -16.78 -16.85 18.04
C GLN A 257 -17.61 -17.86 18.87
N VAL A 258 -16.96 -18.47 19.85
CA VAL A 258 -17.59 -19.44 20.75
C VAL A 258 -17.53 -18.92 22.18
N GLU A 259 -18.63 -19.02 22.90
CA GLU A 259 -18.64 -18.81 24.35
C GLU A 259 -17.88 -19.95 25.01
N LEU A 260 -16.66 -19.69 25.46
CA LEU A 260 -15.88 -20.63 26.24
C LEU A 260 -16.32 -20.51 27.71
N SER A 261 -16.87 -21.59 28.26
CA SER A 261 -17.16 -21.69 29.71
C SER A 261 -15.83 -21.82 30.45
N LEU A 262 -15.42 -20.75 31.11
CA LEU A 262 -14.25 -20.76 32.00
C LEU A 262 -14.65 -21.27 33.34
N ILE A 263 -14.20 -22.47 33.74
CA ILE A 263 -14.34 -23.01 35.07
C ILE A 263 -13.08 -22.68 35.85
N HIS A 264 -13.17 -21.78 36.83
CA HIS A 264 -12.11 -21.60 37.81
C HIS A 264 -12.14 -22.78 38.80
N ILE A 265 -11.13 -23.59 38.77
CA ILE A 265 -10.89 -24.66 39.75
C ILE A 265 -10.03 -24.10 40.87
#